data_e6d370b6c72aa6a4488bbbbc1fe0fbaa
#
_entry.id   e6d370b6c72aa6a4488bbbbc1fe0fbaa
#
_cell.length_a   1.000
_cell.length_b   1.000
_cell.length_c   1.000
_cell.angle_alpha   90.00
_cell.angle_beta   90.00
_cell.angle_gamma   90.00
#
_symmetry.space_group_name_H-M   'P 1'
#
loop_
_entity.id
_entity.type
_entity.pdbx_description
1 polymer ?
#
loop_
_entity_poly.entity_id
_entity_poly.type
_entity_poly.pdbx_seq_one_letter_code
_entity_poly.pdbx_strand_id
1 'polypeptide(L)'
;GLHTLGAGTVDADMAAEVPTVATVDPLASGAARALDLLDRWWETGAPEDFVGYVRARDRVAGQVVDRLAERGAVDIDVEQLIAAWSSTDLDGQGALIAALSQVGVPYRRNTEAPGTAFDCSGLTGWAWERAGVELPRYSTSQFRRANEVDHEAAEAGDLVWYPGHIMMYLGVGDAIIHSPEPGRGVEIGELSARRRRWVRFADPTDDTRDLAVELAELPIG
;
A
#
# COMPACT_ATOMS: atom_id res chain seq x y z
N GLY A 1 35.46 -55.50 -44.47
CA GLY A 1 34.33 -55.02 -43.70
C GLY A 1 34.48 -53.55 -43.38
N LEU A 2 33.72 -52.73 -44.10
CA LEU A 2 33.62 -51.29 -43.83
C LEU A 2 32.60 -51.08 -42.72
N HIS A 3 33.05 -50.50 -41.58
CA HIS A 3 32.12 -50.01 -40.55
C HIS A 3 31.81 -48.54 -40.82
N THR A 4 30.56 -48.28 -41.12
CA THR A 4 29.96 -46.94 -41.23
C THR A 4 29.73 -46.41 -39.80
N LEU A 5 30.39 -45.28 -39.47
CA LEU A 5 30.14 -44.51 -38.25
C LEU A 5 28.87 -43.67 -38.47
N GLY A 6 27.85 -43.91 -37.66
CA GLY A 6 26.64 -43.13 -37.63
C GLY A 6 26.90 -41.74 -37.03
N ALA A 7 26.49 -40.69 -37.73
CA ALA A 7 26.47 -39.34 -37.27
C ALA A 7 25.32 -39.17 -36.25
N GLY A 8 25.66 -38.94 -35.01
CA GLY A 8 24.70 -38.54 -34.01
C GLY A 8 24.26 -37.11 -34.25
N THR A 9 22.99 -36.90 -34.43
CA THR A 9 22.33 -35.58 -34.44
C THR A 9 22.37 -35.03 -33.03
N VAL A 10 23.10 -33.92 -32.82
CA VAL A 10 22.98 -33.10 -31.62
C VAL A 10 21.65 -32.36 -31.63
N ASP A 11 20.81 -32.70 -30.68
CA ASP A 11 19.57 -31.97 -30.42
C ASP A 11 19.94 -30.51 -30.03
N ALA A 12 19.60 -29.59 -30.93
CA ALA A 12 19.63 -28.14 -30.66
C ALA A 12 18.31 -27.72 -30.03
N ASP A 13 18.11 -28.04 -28.77
CA ASP A 13 16.98 -27.50 -28.01
C ASP A 13 17.37 -27.30 -26.54
N MET A 14 18.31 -26.39 -26.33
CA MET A 14 18.51 -25.70 -25.07
C MET A 14 18.66 -24.21 -25.36
N ALA A 15 17.60 -23.61 -25.89
CA ALA A 15 17.43 -22.18 -25.75
C ALA A 15 17.12 -21.93 -24.28
N ALA A 16 18.15 -21.59 -23.52
CA ALA A 16 17.98 -21.08 -22.16
C ALA A 16 17.03 -19.88 -22.25
N GLU A 17 15.81 -20.01 -21.69
CA GLU A 17 14.93 -18.87 -21.47
C GLU A 17 15.72 -17.83 -20.68
N VAL A 18 16.07 -16.74 -21.35
CA VAL A 18 16.58 -15.54 -20.68
C VAL A 18 15.49 -15.12 -19.73
N PRO A 19 15.72 -15.09 -18.39
CA PRO A 19 14.71 -14.67 -17.45
C PRO A 19 14.27 -13.26 -17.86
N THR A 20 13.00 -13.12 -18.23
CA THR A 20 12.39 -11.82 -18.51
C THR A 20 12.57 -11.01 -17.23
N VAL A 21 13.33 -9.92 -17.29
CA VAL A 21 13.44 -8.97 -16.19
C VAL A 21 11.99 -8.56 -15.87
N ALA A 22 11.52 -8.92 -14.69
CA ALA A 22 10.18 -8.54 -14.26
C ALA A 22 10.11 -7.00 -14.39
N THR A 23 9.25 -6.53 -15.28
CA THR A 23 9.04 -5.09 -15.49
C THR A 23 8.50 -4.54 -14.18
N VAL A 24 9.28 -3.68 -13.54
CA VAL A 24 8.86 -3.00 -12.29
C VAL A 24 7.60 -2.20 -12.62
N ASP A 25 6.57 -2.36 -11.80
CA ASP A 25 5.29 -1.66 -11.99
C ASP A 25 5.52 -0.14 -12.01
N PRO A 26 5.08 0.60 -13.04
CA PRO A 26 5.30 2.04 -13.14
C PRO A 26 4.71 2.83 -11.97
N LEU A 27 3.56 2.39 -11.43
CA LEU A 27 2.93 3.02 -10.27
C LEU A 27 3.81 2.81 -9.03
N ALA A 28 4.26 1.58 -8.78
CA ALA A 28 5.15 1.27 -7.65
C ALA A 28 6.46 2.10 -7.74
N SER A 29 7.04 2.20 -8.93
CA SER A 29 8.24 3.01 -9.16
C SER A 29 8.00 4.50 -8.93
N GLY A 30 6.84 5.01 -9.37
CA GLY A 30 6.42 6.40 -9.15
C GLY A 30 6.24 6.71 -7.66
N ALA A 31 5.59 5.80 -6.94
CA ALA A 31 5.37 5.90 -5.49
C ALA A 31 6.69 5.82 -4.71
N ALA A 32 7.59 4.89 -5.06
CA ALA A 32 8.92 4.80 -4.44
C ALA A 32 9.70 6.10 -4.61
N ARG A 33 9.66 6.71 -5.81
CA ARG A 33 10.29 8.02 -6.05
C ARG A 33 9.66 9.13 -5.22
N ALA A 34 8.34 9.14 -5.06
CA ALA A 34 7.66 10.14 -4.22
C ALA A 34 8.08 9.98 -2.75
N LEU A 35 8.16 8.74 -2.26
CA LEU A 35 8.62 8.43 -0.91
C LEU A 35 10.06 8.90 -0.66
N ASP A 36 10.99 8.63 -1.60
CA ASP A 36 12.38 9.10 -1.50
C ASP A 36 12.48 10.64 -1.43
N LEU A 37 11.60 11.36 -2.13
CA LEU A 37 11.56 12.81 -2.10
C LEU A 37 11.02 13.33 -0.76
N LEU A 38 10.02 12.68 -0.20
CA LEU A 38 9.46 12.98 1.11
C LEU A 38 10.49 12.72 2.22
N ASP A 39 11.18 11.57 2.19
CA ASP A 39 12.24 11.22 3.13
C ASP A 39 13.36 12.26 3.10
N ARG A 40 13.85 12.64 1.91
CA ARG A 40 14.88 13.68 1.78
C ARG A 40 14.44 15.02 2.33
N TRP A 41 13.18 15.41 2.09
CA TRP A 41 12.67 16.64 2.66
C TRP A 41 12.64 16.59 4.20
N TRP A 42 12.25 15.47 4.80
CA TRP A 42 12.31 15.28 6.26
C TRP A 42 13.75 15.38 6.80
N GLU A 43 14.73 14.86 6.07
CA GLU A 43 16.13 14.88 6.47
C GLU A 43 16.79 16.26 6.30
N THR A 44 16.47 16.96 5.24
CA THR A 44 17.22 18.17 4.82
C THR A 44 16.45 19.49 5.02
N GLY A 45 15.12 19.44 5.04
CA GLY A 45 14.27 20.62 5.01
C GLY A 45 14.27 21.34 3.65
N ALA A 46 14.86 20.76 2.61
CA ALA A 46 15.00 21.41 1.31
C ALA A 46 13.64 21.60 0.59
N PRO A 47 13.20 22.85 0.32
CA PRO A 47 11.89 23.08 -0.27
C PRO A 47 11.70 22.44 -1.66
N GLU A 48 12.77 22.28 -2.42
CA GLU A 48 12.76 21.63 -3.73
C GLU A 48 12.38 20.14 -3.66
N ASP A 49 12.76 19.43 -2.59
CA ASP A 49 12.40 18.05 -2.37
C ASP A 49 10.90 17.92 -2.07
N PHE A 50 10.34 18.83 -1.25
CA PHE A 50 8.89 18.87 -1.03
C PHE A 50 8.09 19.17 -2.29
N VAL A 51 8.53 20.17 -3.09
CA VAL A 51 7.90 20.44 -4.39
C VAL A 51 8.01 19.24 -5.32
N GLY A 52 9.16 18.57 -5.31
CA GLY A 52 9.39 17.32 -6.03
C GLY A 52 8.44 16.20 -5.60
N TYR A 53 8.26 16.03 -4.29
CA TYR A 53 7.32 15.10 -3.69
C TYR A 53 5.88 15.34 -4.16
N VAL A 54 5.37 16.56 -3.99
CA VAL A 54 4.00 16.91 -4.41
C VAL A 54 3.77 16.55 -5.89
N ARG A 55 4.70 16.93 -6.77
CA ARG A 55 4.60 16.59 -8.20
C ARG A 55 4.66 15.08 -8.48
N ALA A 56 5.44 14.33 -7.70
CA ALA A 56 5.53 12.88 -7.86
C ALA A 56 4.25 12.20 -7.33
N ARG A 57 3.76 12.62 -6.16
CA ARG A 57 2.48 12.17 -5.57
C ARG A 57 1.31 12.38 -6.54
N ASP A 58 1.18 13.57 -7.13
CA ASP A 58 0.09 13.89 -8.04
C ASP A 58 0.14 13.04 -9.33
N ARG A 59 1.34 12.71 -9.83
CA ARG A 59 1.49 11.72 -10.92
C ARG A 59 1.08 10.32 -10.50
N VAL A 60 1.41 9.90 -9.29
CA VAL A 60 0.96 8.60 -8.74
C VAL A 60 -0.56 8.57 -8.64
N ALA A 61 -1.21 9.66 -8.23
CA ALA A 61 -2.68 9.76 -8.20
C ALA A 61 -3.28 9.50 -9.59
N GLY A 62 -2.72 10.07 -10.66
CA GLY A 62 -3.14 9.77 -12.03
C GLY A 62 -3.00 8.27 -12.38
N GLN A 63 -1.87 7.66 -12.03
CA GLN A 63 -1.66 6.23 -12.28
C GLN A 63 -2.62 5.33 -11.46
N VAL A 64 -3.01 5.76 -10.25
CA VAL A 64 -4.01 5.07 -9.44
C VAL A 64 -5.38 5.12 -10.12
N VAL A 65 -5.79 6.28 -10.61
CA VAL A 65 -7.06 6.45 -11.35
C VAL A 65 -7.08 5.59 -12.61
N ASP A 66 -6.01 5.60 -13.41
CA ASP A 66 -5.87 4.75 -14.59
C ASP A 66 -6.04 3.26 -14.22
N ARG A 67 -5.38 2.81 -13.14
CA ARG A 67 -5.46 1.42 -12.66
C ARG A 67 -6.85 1.04 -12.16
N LEU A 68 -7.57 1.96 -11.50
CA LEU A 68 -8.96 1.74 -11.07
C LEU A 68 -9.90 1.70 -12.28
N ALA A 69 -9.72 2.57 -13.26
CA ALA A 69 -10.50 2.58 -14.51
C ALA A 69 -10.34 1.27 -15.31
N GLU A 70 -9.11 0.71 -15.39
CA GLU A 70 -8.86 -0.60 -15.99
C GLU A 70 -9.65 -1.73 -15.31
N ARG A 71 -10.02 -1.56 -14.05
CA ARG A 71 -10.81 -2.51 -13.26
C ARG A 71 -12.31 -2.21 -13.25
N GLY A 72 -12.73 -1.17 -13.99
CA GLY A 72 -14.12 -0.81 -14.17
C GLY A 72 -14.65 0.23 -13.20
N ALA A 73 -13.82 0.85 -12.37
CA ALA A 73 -14.21 2.02 -11.58
C ALA A 73 -14.44 3.22 -12.52
N VAL A 74 -15.60 3.86 -12.39
CA VAL A 74 -16.01 4.93 -13.33
C VAL A 74 -16.21 6.29 -12.66
N ASP A 75 -16.26 6.34 -11.33
CA ASP A 75 -16.68 7.52 -10.57
C ASP A 75 -15.53 8.21 -9.82
N ILE A 76 -14.28 7.83 -10.07
CA ILE A 76 -13.10 8.41 -9.42
C ILE A 76 -12.29 9.17 -10.46
N ASP A 77 -12.13 10.47 -10.26
CA ASP A 77 -11.25 11.30 -11.08
C ASP A 77 -9.96 11.70 -10.34
N VAL A 78 -8.96 12.12 -11.12
CA VAL A 78 -7.64 12.46 -10.59
C VAL A 78 -7.65 13.70 -9.69
N GLU A 79 -8.51 14.68 -9.98
CA GLU A 79 -8.59 15.92 -9.20
C GLU A 79 -9.16 15.66 -7.81
N GLN A 80 -10.18 14.80 -7.72
CA GLN A 80 -10.74 14.35 -6.43
C GLN A 80 -9.68 13.60 -5.61
N LEU A 81 -8.92 12.70 -6.23
CA LEU A 81 -7.89 11.94 -5.53
C LEU A 81 -6.75 12.83 -5.04
N ILE A 82 -6.27 13.77 -5.88
CA ILE A 82 -5.25 14.75 -5.49
C ILE A 82 -5.75 15.64 -4.35
N ALA A 83 -7.00 16.09 -4.40
CA ALA A 83 -7.60 16.90 -3.34
C ALA A 83 -7.66 16.12 -2.01
N ALA A 84 -8.13 14.88 -2.02
CA ALA A 84 -8.16 14.01 -0.85
C ALA A 84 -6.77 13.80 -0.25
N TRP A 85 -5.76 13.47 -1.08
CA TRP A 85 -4.39 13.29 -0.60
C TRP A 85 -3.75 14.58 -0.09
N SER A 86 -4.13 15.73 -0.66
CA SER A 86 -3.60 17.03 -0.23
C SER A 86 -4.21 17.51 1.09
N SER A 87 -5.41 17.06 1.45
CA SER A 87 -6.08 17.39 2.71
C SER A 87 -5.65 16.49 3.88
N THR A 88 -5.16 15.29 3.60
CA THR A 88 -4.61 14.38 4.60
C THR A 88 -3.28 14.90 5.15
N ASP A 89 -2.96 14.63 6.40
CA ASP A 89 -1.66 14.97 6.98
C ASP A 89 -0.49 14.25 6.28
N LEU A 90 0.75 14.67 6.58
CA LEU A 90 1.92 14.12 5.90
C LEU A 90 2.22 12.67 6.32
N ASP A 91 1.81 12.26 7.50
CA ASP A 91 2.00 10.89 7.98
C ASP A 91 1.08 9.93 7.21
N GLY A 92 -0.21 10.28 7.07
CA GLY A 92 -1.16 9.54 6.24
C GLY A 92 -0.75 9.50 4.77
N GLN A 93 -0.30 10.64 4.21
CA GLN A 93 0.25 10.68 2.85
C GLN A 93 1.47 9.76 2.72
N GLY A 94 2.41 9.83 3.66
CA GLY A 94 3.63 9.02 3.68
C GLY A 94 3.33 7.53 3.75
N ALA A 95 2.44 7.12 4.66
CA ALA A 95 2.00 5.73 4.80
C ALA A 95 1.33 5.22 3.51
N LEU A 96 0.44 6.01 2.91
CA LEU A 96 -0.22 5.64 1.67
C LEU A 96 0.76 5.48 0.51
N ILE A 97 1.67 6.43 0.32
CA ILE A 97 2.69 6.37 -0.74
C ILE A 97 3.64 5.20 -0.51
N ALA A 98 3.99 4.89 0.75
CA ALA A 98 4.76 3.69 1.08
C ALA A 98 4.03 2.41 0.66
N ALA A 99 2.75 2.27 0.98
CA ALA A 99 1.95 1.12 0.53
C ALA A 99 1.89 1.01 -1.00
N LEU A 100 1.65 2.12 -1.70
CA LEU A 100 1.61 2.18 -3.17
C LEU A 100 2.95 1.80 -3.82
N SER A 101 4.07 2.06 -3.17
CA SER A 101 5.39 1.63 -3.64
C SER A 101 5.57 0.11 -3.67
N GLN A 102 4.69 -0.63 -3.01
CA GLN A 102 4.72 -2.09 -2.91
C GLN A 102 3.73 -2.79 -3.87
N VAL A 103 3.05 -2.05 -4.75
CA VAL A 103 2.14 -2.65 -5.74
C VAL A 103 2.88 -3.73 -6.56
N GLY A 104 2.25 -4.91 -6.66
CA GLY A 104 2.82 -6.09 -7.33
C GLY A 104 3.65 -7.01 -6.43
N VAL A 105 4.05 -6.59 -5.23
CA VAL A 105 4.80 -7.43 -4.28
C VAL A 105 3.92 -8.60 -3.84
N PRO A 106 4.40 -9.87 -3.93
CA PRO A 106 3.58 -11.06 -3.66
C PRO A 106 3.02 -11.15 -2.25
N TYR A 107 1.82 -11.73 -2.13
CA TYR A 107 1.28 -12.11 -0.83
C TYR A 107 2.01 -13.31 -0.24
N ARG A 108 2.38 -13.22 1.03
CA ARG A 108 2.82 -14.37 1.85
C ARG A 108 2.32 -14.21 3.28
N ARG A 109 1.66 -15.25 3.79
CA ARG A 109 1.14 -15.24 5.17
C ARG A 109 2.24 -14.99 6.20
N ASN A 110 1.93 -14.20 7.23
CA ASN A 110 2.83 -13.84 8.34
C ASN A 110 4.14 -13.18 7.87
N THR A 111 4.08 -12.40 6.80
CA THR A 111 5.26 -11.75 6.23
C THR A 111 5.07 -10.23 6.16
N GLU A 112 6.14 -9.53 6.50
CA GLU A 112 6.33 -8.10 6.42
C GLU A 112 7.77 -7.88 5.93
N ALA A 113 7.95 -7.92 4.60
CA ALA A 113 9.25 -7.85 3.95
C ALA A 113 9.15 -7.00 2.68
N PRO A 114 9.48 -5.68 2.76
CA PRO A 114 9.35 -4.76 1.64
C PRO A 114 10.10 -5.25 0.40
N GLY A 115 9.45 -5.12 -0.75
CA GLY A 115 9.96 -5.59 -2.04
C GLY A 115 9.97 -7.12 -2.22
N THR A 116 9.65 -7.88 -1.20
CA THR A 116 9.73 -9.35 -1.21
C THR A 116 8.37 -10.02 -1.04
N ALA A 117 7.67 -9.74 0.05
CA ALA A 117 6.33 -10.27 0.31
C ALA A 117 5.66 -9.56 1.48
N PHE A 118 4.32 -9.51 1.45
CA PHE A 118 3.49 -9.03 2.56
C PHE A 118 2.26 -9.91 2.75
N ASP A 119 1.77 -10.03 3.99
CA ASP A 119 0.35 -10.26 4.23
C ASP A 119 -0.40 -8.94 4.43
N CYS A 120 -1.71 -8.99 4.67
CA CYS A 120 -2.53 -7.78 4.76
C CYS A 120 -2.04 -6.81 5.85
N SER A 121 -1.84 -7.30 7.07
CA SER A 121 -1.40 -6.49 8.20
C SER A 121 0.11 -6.21 8.22
N GLY A 122 0.91 -7.00 7.50
CA GLY A 122 2.31 -6.68 7.25
C GLY A 122 2.46 -5.46 6.34
N LEU A 123 1.63 -5.36 5.29
CA LEU A 123 1.65 -4.19 4.42
C LEU A 123 1.26 -2.91 5.18
N THR A 124 0.12 -2.92 5.88
CA THR A 124 -0.37 -1.76 6.62
C THR A 124 0.55 -1.38 7.77
N GLY A 125 1.08 -2.36 8.52
CA GLY A 125 2.04 -2.13 9.60
C GLY A 125 3.31 -1.45 9.11
N TRP A 126 3.95 -2.03 8.09
CA TRP A 126 5.15 -1.47 7.49
C TRP A 126 4.92 -0.08 6.90
N ALA A 127 3.80 0.13 6.22
CA ALA A 127 3.51 1.41 5.60
C ALA A 127 3.38 2.53 6.65
N TRP A 128 2.71 2.27 7.76
CA TRP A 128 2.56 3.22 8.85
C TRP A 128 3.85 3.37 9.67
N GLU A 129 4.64 2.31 9.86
CA GLU A 129 5.97 2.41 10.47
C GLU A 129 6.88 3.37 9.67
N ARG A 130 6.81 3.35 8.33
CA ARG A 130 7.52 4.30 7.46
C ARG A 130 7.11 5.75 7.69
N ALA A 131 5.88 5.98 8.13
CA ALA A 131 5.36 7.30 8.52
C ALA A 131 5.57 7.63 10.01
N GLY A 132 6.26 6.77 10.76
CA GLY A 132 6.57 6.98 12.18
C GLY A 132 5.52 6.48 13.16
N VAL A 133 4.47 5.80 12.69
CA VAL A 133 3.40 5.24 13.52
C VAL A 133 3.55 3.73 13.65
N GLU A 134 3.88 3.23 14.84
CA GLU A 134 3.99 1.80 15.11
C GLU A 134 2.60 1.17 15.28
N LEU A 135 2.31 0.13 14.49
CA LEU A 135 1.10 -0.66 14.58
C LEU A 135 1.41 -2.09 15.02
N PRO A 136 0.50 -2.72 15.80
CA PRO A 136 0.64 -4.14 16.15
C PRO A 136 0.69 -5.04 14.91
N ARG A 137 1.30 -6.22 15.02
CA ARG A 137 1.49 -7.13 13.89
C ARG A 137 0.20 -7.63 13.24
N TYR A 138 -0.89 -7.79 14.00
CA TYR A 138 -2.10 -8.45 13.52
C TYR A 138 -3.24 -7.48 13.21
N SER A 139 -3.99 -7.72 12.14
CA SER A 139 -5.04 -6.85 11.61
C SER A 139 -6.06 -6.37 12.66
N THR A 140 -6.57 -7.28 13.50
CA THR A 140 -7.51 -6.93 14.57
C THR A 140 -6.87 -6.04 15.63
N SER A 141 -5.59 -6.25 15.94
CA SER A 141 -4.86 -5.43 16.91
C SER A 141 -4.54 -4.05 16.35
N GLN A 142 -4.21 -3.95 15.06
CA GLN A 142 -4.03 -2.65 14.37
C GLN A 142 -5.33 -1.84 14.42
N PHE A 143 -6.44 -2.44 14.03
CA PHE A 143 -7.75 -1.77 14.09
C PHE A 143 -8.12 -1.32 15.53
N ARG A 144 -7.82 -2.14 16.54
CA ARG A 144 -8.10 -1.80 17.94
C ARG A 144 -7.19 -0.69 18.49
N ARG A 145 -5.98 -0.55 17.96
CA ARG A 145 -5.03 0.51 18.32
C ARG A 145 -5.44 1.85 17.73
N ALA A 146 -5.98 1.84 16.52
CA ALA A 146 -6.42 3.02 15.78
C ALA A 146 -7.77 3.54 16.31
N ASN A 147 -8.06 4.83 16.07
CA ASN A 147 -9.33 5.44 16.40
C ASN A 147 -10.36 5.19 15.31
N GLU A 148 -11.49 4.59 15.66
CA GLU A 148 -12.56 4.32 14.70
C GLU A 148 -13.23 5.60 14.23
N VAL A 149 -13.37 5.74 12.91
CA VAL A 149 -13.99 6.89 12.25
C VAL A 149 -15.12 6.45 11.33
N ASP A 150 -16.09 7.34 11.08
CA ASP A 150 -17.10 7.10 10.06
C ASP A 150 -16.49 7.21 8.65
N HIS A 151 -17.08 6.51 7.68
CA HIS A 151 -16.58 6.52 6.30
C HIS A 151 -16.50 7.94 5.70
N GLU A 152 -17.47 8.80 6.05
CA GLU A 152 -17.51 10.19 5.58
C GLU A 152 -16.38 11.06 6.16
N ALA A 153 -15.81 10.65 7.29
CA ALA A 153 -14.69 11.33 7.95
C ALA A 153 -13.34 10.64 7.67
N ALA A 154 -13.36 9.47 7.01
CA ALA A 154 -12.13 8.73 6.73
C ALA A 154 -11.26 9.44 5.70
N GLU A 155 -9.96 9.49 5.96
CA GLU A 155 -8.96 10.13 5.12
C GLU A 155 -8.06 9.11 4.40
N ALA A 156 -7.28 9.59 3.44
CA ALA A 156 -6.32 8.75 2.74
C ALA A 156 -5.26 8.20 3.72
N GLY A 157 -5.00 6.88 3.66
CA GLY A 157 -4.11 6.20 4.60
C GLY A 157 -4.84 5.49 5.74
N ASP A 158 -6.06 5.88 6.08
CA ASP A 158 -6.84 5.22 7.12
C ASP A 158 -6.98 3.71 6.89
N LEU A 159 -7.05 2.99 8.00
CA LEU A 159 -7.24 1.54 7.97
C LEU A 159 -8.69 1.21 7.64
N VAL A 160 -8.87 0.24 6.76
CA VAL A 160 -10.18 -0.35 6.42
C VAL A 160 -10.16 -1.81 6.84
N TRP A 161 -10.94 -2.13 7.85
CA TRP A 161 -10.88 -3.43 8.50
C TRP A 161 -12.22 -4.18 8.46
N TYR A 162 -12.13 -5.50 8.34
CA TYR A 162 -13.19 -6.46 8.69
C TYR A 162 -12.55 -7.73 9.29
N PRO A 163 -13.29 -8.60 10.02
CA PRO A 163 -12.71 -9.78 10.64
C PRO A 163 -11.88 -10.62 9.69
N GLY A 164 -10.56 -10.70 9.95
CA GLY A 164 -9.59 -11.47 9.17
C GLY A 164 -8.87 -10.72 8.05
N HIS A 165 -9.16 -9.44 7.83
CA HIS A 165 -8.46 -8.66 6.80
C HIS A 165 -8.36 -7.16 7.13
N ILE A 166 -7.30 -6.53 6.64
CA ILE A 166 -7.07 -5.09 6.78
C ILE A 166 -6.48 -4.52 5.48
N MET A 167 -6.83 -3.29 5.18
CA MET A 167 -6.49 -2.55 3.96
C MET A 167 -6.20 -1.10 4.33
N MET A 168 -5.75 -0.30 3.38
CA MET A 168 -5.66 1.16 3.52
C MET A 168 -6.61 1.83 2.54
N TYR A 169 -7.25 2.89 3.00
CA TYR A 169 -8.15 3.72 2.20
C TYR A 169 -7.37 4.66 1.29
N LEU A 170 -7.83 4.84 0.05
CA LEU A 170 -7.22 5.78 -0.88
C LEU A 170 -7.78 7.21 -0.78
N GLY A 171 -8.77 7.44 0.09
CA GLY A 171 -9.34 8.77 0.36
C GLY A 171 -10.52 9.15 -0.52
N VAL A 172 -10.97 8.30 -1.44
CA VAL A 172 -12.12 8.57 -2.31
C VAL A 172 -12.95 7.31 -2.55
N GLY A 173 -14.28 7.46 -2.51
CA GLY A 173 -15.23 6.40 -2.84
C GLY A 173 -15.00 5.14 -2.02
N ASP A 174 -14.83 4.01 -2.71
CA ASP A 174 -14.52 2.70 -2.12
C ASP A 174 -13.11 2.24 -2.42
N ALA A 175 -12.25 3.12 -2.90
CA ALA A 175 -10.91 2.79 -3.37
C ALA A 175 -9.99 2.42 -2.20
N ILE A 176 -9.29 1.29 -2.34
CA ILE A 176 -8.38 0.74 -1.32
C ILE A 176 -7.10 0.20 -1.95
N ILE A 177 -6.06 0.06 -1.12
CA ILE A 177 -4.87 -0.74 -1.41
C ILE A 177 -4.72 -1.83 -0.35
N HIS A 178 -4.35 -3.04 -0.74
CA HIS A 178 -4.14 -4.16 0.16
C HIS A 178 -3.22 -5.25 -0.39
N SER A 179 -2.76 -6.14 0.50
CA SER A 179 -2.19 -7.43 0.15
C SER A 179 -3.26 -8.51 0.39
N PRO A 180 -3.92 -9.05 -0.66
CA PRO A 180 -5.19 -9.76 -0.50
C PRO A 180 -5.08 -11.19 0.02
N GLU A 181 -4.39 -12.08 -0.72
CA GLU A 181 -4.38 -13.52 -0.46
C GLU A 181 -3.27 -14.24 -1.24
N PRO A 182 -2.93 -15.50 -0.90
CA PRO A 182 -1.96 -16.30 -1.63
C PRO A 182 -2.27 -16.38 -3.14
N GLY A 183 -1.23 -16.24 -3.96
CA GLY A 183 -1.34 -16.25 -5.42
C GLY A 183 -1.59 -14.88 -6.04
N ARG A 184 -1.79 -13.85 -5.21
CA ARG A 184 -1.89 -12.45 -5.64
C ARG A 184 -0.75 -11.61 -5.05
N GLY A 185 -0.68 -10.35 -5.45
CA GLY A 185 0.25 -9.36 -4.89
C GLY A 185 -0.49 -8.16 -4.33
N VAL A 186 0.25 -7.24 -3.75
CA VAL A 186 -0.27 -5.93 -3.33
C VAL A 186 -0.94 -5.27 -4.53
N GLU A 187 -2.15 -4.82 -4.34
CA GLU A 187 -2.98 -4.28 -5.42
C GLU A 187 -3.94 -3.19 -4.96
N ILE A 188 -4.33 -2.38 -5.92
CA ILE A 188 -5.39 -1.38 -5.78
C ILE A 188 -6.71 -1.99 -6.23
N GLY A 189 -7.78 -1.68 -5.54
CA GLY A 189 -9.13 -2.11 -5.89
C GLY A 189 -10.20 -1.26 -5.23
N GLU A 190 -11.44 -1.73 -5.31
CA GLU A 190 -12.59 -1.12 -4.65
C GLU A 190 -13.28 -2.11 -3.72
N LEU A 191 -13.85 -1.58 -2.66
CA LEU A 191 -14.76 -2.34 -1.80
C LEU A 191 -16.01 -2.70 -2.59
N SER A 192 -16.33 -3.99 -2.70
CA SER A 192 -17.62 -4.37 -3.27
C SER A 192 -18.78 -3.84 -2.42
N ALA A 193 -19.95 -3.57 -3.01
CA ALA A 193 -21.14 -3.12 -2.31
C ALA A 193 -21.54 -4.04 -1.13
N ARG A 194 -21.22 -5.34 -1.23
CA ARG A 194 -21.40 -6.29 -0.12
C ARG A 194 -20.40 -6.03 1.01
N ARG A 195 -19.12 -5.79 0.70
CA ARG A 195 -18.06 -5.56 1.70
C ARG A 195 -18.22 -4.23 2.40
N ARG A 196 -18.62 -3.17 1.71
CA ARG A 196 -18.89 -1.85 2.27
C ARG A 196 -19.77 -1.89 3.53
N ARG A 197 -20.70 -2.84 3.62
CA ARG A 197 -21.61 -2.99 4.78
C ARG A 197 -20.94 -3.59 6.02
N TRP A 198 -19.75 -4.14 5.90
CA TRP A 198 -19.07 -4.90 6.95
C TRP A 198 -17.72 -4.32 7.34
N VAL A 199 -17.18 -3.40 6.54
CA VAL A 199 -15.92 -2.75 6.85
C VAL A 199 -16.13 -1.64 7.87
N ARG A 200 -15.07 -1.37 8.61
CA ARG A 200 -14.94 -0.26 9.56
C ARG A 200 -13.66 0.49 9.22
N PHE A 201 -13.69 1.80 9.38
CA PHE A 201 -12.56 2.68 9.13
C PHE A 201 -11.93 3.10 10.46
N ALA A 202 -10.63 3.32 10.48
CA ALA A 202 -9.94 3.78 11.67
C ALA A 202 -8.68 4.58 11.30
N ASP A 203 -8.51 5.71 11.97
CA ASP A 203 -7.33 6.58 11.88
C ASP A 203 -6.23 6.09 12.83
N PRO A 204 -5.05 5.70 12.33
CA PRO A 204 -3.93 5.27 13.16
C PRO A 204 -3.20 6.39 13.89
N THR A 205 -3.37 7.64 13.45
CA THR A 205 -2.66 8.79 14.00
C THR A 205 -3.32 9.36 15.26
N ASP A 206 -4.62 9.12 15.46
CA ASP A 206 -5.36 9.63 16.60
C ASP A 206 -5.08 8.80 17.87
N ASP A 207 -4.24 9.36 18.74
CA ASP A 207 -3.77 8.77 19.99
C ASP A 207 -4.75 9.00 21.18
N THR A 208 -5.99 9.39 20.89
CA THR A 208 -6.99 9.72 21.95
C THR A 208 -7.27 8.56 22.89
N ARG A 209 -7.08 7.31 22.45
CA ARG A 209 -7.24 6.11 23.31
C ARG A 209 -6.15 6.01 24.38
N ASP A 210 -4.91 6.34 24.06
CA ASP A 210 -3.80 6.28 25.01
C ASP A 210 -3.96 7.34 26.10
N LEU A 211 -4.42 8.54 25.77
CA LEU A 211 -4.74 9.59 26.74
C LEU A 211 -5.90 9.19 27.67
N ALA A 212 -6.92 8.49 27.14
CA ALA A 212 -8.05 8.03 27.96
C ALA A 212 -7.64 6.90 28.92
N VAL A 213 -6.74 6.01 28.51
CA VAL A 213 -6.17 4.96 29.38
C VAL A 213 -5.26 5.58 30.44
N GLU A 214 -4.37 6.50 30.06
CA GLU A 214 -3.45 7.16 30.95
C GLU A 214 -4.19 8.01 32.02
N LEU A 215 -5.25 8.72 31.61
CA LEU A 215 -6.12 9.47 32.53
C LEU A 215 -6.94 8.56 33.47
N ALA A 216 -7.31 7.36 33.02
CA ALA A 216 -8.04 6.38 33.84
C ALA A 216 -7.13 5.67 34.85
N GLU A 217 -5.81 5.63 34.63
CA GLU A 217 -4.83 5.01 35.51
C GLU A 217 -4.23 6.00 36.54
N LEU A 218 -4.56 7.31 36.44
CA LEU A 218 -4.11 8.27 37.44
C LEU A 218 -4.77 7.98 38.79
N PRO A 219 -4.00 7.82 39.89
CA PRO A 219 -4.58 7.58 41.19
C PRO A 219 -5.41 8.82 41.60
N ILE A 220 -6.69 8.58 41.81
CA ILE A 220 -7.58 9.60 42.38
C ILE A 220 -7.12 9.86 43.82
N GLY A 221 -6.37 10.95 44.02
CA GLY A 221 -5.90 11.38 45.31
C GLY A 221 -7.01 11.93 46.22
#